data_58df732501f2b3850e439e06ef835b35
#
_entry.id   58df732501f2b3850e439e06ef835b35
#
_cell.length_a   1.000
_cell.length_b   1.000
_cell.length_c   1.000
_cell.angle_alpha   90.00
_cell.angle_beta   90.00
_cell.angle_gamma   90.00
#
_symmetry.space_group_name_H-M   'P 1'
#
loop_
_entity.id
_entity.type
_entity.pdbx_description
1 polymer ?
#
loop_
_entity_poly.entity_id
_entity_poly.type
_entity_poly.pdbx_seq_one_letter_code
_entity_poly.pdbx_strand_id
1 'polypeptide(L)'
;MELTNANFCSNVIGATRSLVKNPKEFVKESDRSLSFLPWAHSYGQTCELWSLMSSGASMGICRGVPSILEDLQLVKPTNLFSVPTLYKRVYDGVHNLIEASPPLRQKLMKSALNMGEAKALSEKGIGPSFGTLKKIKFGVLDKLVLSKIRDRFGGNLQLAFSG
;
A
#
# COMPACT_ATOMS: atom_id res chain seq x y z
N MET A 1 8.44 -10.76 28.34
CA MET A 1 8.53 -9.32 28.59
C MET A 1 7.11 -8.84 28.86
N GLU A 2 6.91 -8.13 29.97
CA GLU A 2 5.61 -7.57 30.33
C GLU A 2 5.56 -6.13 29.83
N LEU A 3 4.47 -5.77 29.15
CA LEU A 3 4.22 -4.44 28.63
C LEU A 3 2.94 -3.89 29.29
N THR A 4 2.99 -2.64 29.72
CA THR A 4 1.85 -1.93 30.29
C THR A 4 1.03 -1.25 29.19
N ASN A 5 -0.21 -0.89 29.48
CA ASN A 5 -1.03 -0.08 28.57
C ASN A 5 -0.36 1.26 28.23
N ALA A 6 0.38 1.86 29.16
CA ALA A 6 1.12 3.09 28.90
C ALA A 6 2.21 2.91 27.84
N ASN A 7 2.87 1.74 27.81
CA ASN A 7 3.86 1.45 26.75
C ASN A 7 3.21 1.41 25.37
N PHE A 8 2.05 0.75 25.23
CA PHE A 8 1.33 0.73 23.95
C PHE A 8 0.86 2.12 23.55
N CYS A 9 0.21 2.85 24.43
CA CYS A 9 -0.26 4.21 24.16
C CYS A 9 0.87 5.15 23.72
N SER A 10 2.02 5.13 24.41
CA SER A 10 3.16 5.98 24.05
C SER A 10 3.74 5.62 22.68
N ASN A 11 3.82 4.33 22.34
CA ASN A 11 4.28 3.88 21.05
C ASN A 11 3.34 4.26 19.91
N VAL A 12 2.02 4.11 20.10
CA VAL A 12 1.02 4.52 19.10
C VAL A 12 1.09 6.02 18.86
N ILE A 13 1.15 6.82 19.93
CA ILE A 13 1.28 8.28 19.83
C ILE A 13 2.60 8.65 19.13
N GLY A 14 3.70 7.99 19.48
CA GLY A 14 5.01 8.19 18.85
C GLY A 14 4.97 7.85 17.36
N ALA A 15 4.43 6.69 16.98
CA ALA A 15 4.31 6.26 15.59
C ALA A 15 3.43 7.22 14.77
N THR A 16 2.27 7.62 15.29
CA THR A 16 1.37 8.55 14.59
C THR A 16 1.96 9.93 14.40
N ARG A 17 2.81 10.40 15.33
CA ARG A 17 3.49 11.70 15.24
C ARG A 17 4.75 11.68 14.38
N SER A 18 5.45 10.54 14.31
CA SER A 18 6.75 10.44 13.63
C SER A 18 6.63 10.09 12.15
N LEU A 19 5.64 9.28 11.77
CA LEU A 19 5.53 8.72 10.42
C LEU A 19 4.87 9.67 9.41
N VAL A 20 4.22 10.73 9.88
CA VAL A 20 3.52 11.69 8.99
C VAL A 20 3.72 13.11 9.48
N LYS A 21 3.92 14.03 8.54
CA LYS A 21 3.99 15.48 8.82
C LYS A 21 2.70 16.00 9.49
N ASN A 22 1.58 15.34 9.25
CA ASN A 22 0.30 15.62 9.86
C ASN A 22 -0.26 14.35 10.52
N PRO A 23 -0.27 14.24 11.87
CA PRO A 23 -0.76 13.05 12.58
C PRO A 23 -2.20 12.65 12.24
N LYS A 24 -3.03 13.59 11.78
CA LYS A 24 -4.42 13.33 11.35
C LYS A 24 -4.51 12.58 10.00
N GLU A 25 -3.39 12.40 9.30
CA GLU A 25 -3.34 11.73 8.00
C GLU A 25 -2.81 10.31 8.09
N PHE A 26 -2.30 9.87 9.25
CA PHE A 26 -1.73 8.53 9.40
C PHE A 26 -2.79 7.43 9.28
N VAL A 27 -3.81 7.49 10.14
CA VAL A 27 -4.98 6.59 10.09
C VAL A 27 -6.21 7.41 10.47
N LYS A 28 -7.27 7.31 9.69
CA LYS A 28 -8.56 7.96 9.90
C LYS A 28 -9.61 6.94 10.30
N GLU A 29 -10.69 7.38 10.93
CA GLU A 29 -11.84 6.54 11.28
C GLU A 29 -12.44 5.84 10.04
N SER A 30 -12.42 6.50 8.88
CA SER A 30 -12.90 5.95 7.62
C SER A 30 -11.95 4.91 7.00
N ASP A 31 -10.75 4.73 7.53
CA ASP A 31 -9.77 3.82 6.98
C ASP A 31 -10.08 2.36 7.29
N ARG A 32 -9.50 1.51 6.46
CA ARG A 32 -9.63 0.05 6.56
C ARG A 32 -8.29 -0.60 6.24
N SER A 33 -7.90 -1.60 7.04
CA SER A 33 -6.74 -2.45 6.77
C SER A 33 -7.15 -3.91 6.58
N LEU A 34 -6.31 -4.68 5.90
CA LEU A 34 -6.34 -6.14 5.93
C LEU A 34 -5.23 -6.61 6.86
N SER A 35 -5.60 -7.18 8.00
CA SER A 35 -4.65 -7.69 8.99
C SER A 35 -4.26 -9.14 8.70
N PHE A 36 -2.98 -9.36 8.48
CA PHE A 36 -2.36 -10.68 8.32
C PHE A 36 -1.03 -10.79 9.07
N LEU A 37 -0.57 -9.69 9.68
CA LEU A 37 0.62 -9.70 10.51
C LEU A 37 0.32 -10.35 11.88
N PRO A 38 1.27 -11.10 12.46
CA PRO A 38 1.07 -11.65 13.79
C PRO A 38 1.06 -10.54 14.85
N TRP A 39 -0.04 -10.43 15.58
CA TRP A 39 -0.17 -9.43 16.65
C TRP A 39 0.69 -9.72 17.89
N ALA A 40 1.29 -10.89 17.96
CA ALA A 40 2.35 -11.18 18.94
C ALA A 40 3.66 -10.47 18.62
N HIS A 41 3.84 -9.98 17.39
CA HIS A 41 5.00 -9.21 16.96
C HIS A 41 4.74 -7.70 17.15
N SER A 42 5.72 -6.96 17.67
CA SER A 42 5.61 -5.53 18.01
C SER A 42 5.10 -4.67 16.84
N TYR A 43 5.54 -4.94 15.62
CA TYR A 43 5.11 -4.19 14.44
C TYR A 43 3.62 -4.37 14.15
N GLY A 44 3.14 -5.60 14.04
CA GLY A 44 1.71 -5.88 13.81
C GLY A 44 0.83 -5.40 14.97
N GLN A 45 1.31 -5.56 16.20
CA GLN A 45 0.59 -5.13 17.38
C GLN A 45 0.49 -3.61 17.50
N THR A 46 1.60 -2.89 17.39
CA THR A 46 1.64 -1.43 17.63
C THR A 46 1.21 -0.65 16.39
N CYS A 47 1.83 -0.93 15.25
CA CYS A 47 1.62 -0.11 14.04
C CYS A 47 0.29 -0.42 13.34
N GLU A 48 -0.21 -1.66 13.42
CA GLU A 48 -1.50 -2.00 12.82
C GLU A 48 -2.62 -2.02 13.86
N LEU A 49 -2.63 -3.00 14.77
CA LEU A 49 -3.75 -3.23 15.68
C LEU A 49 -4.09 -2.00 16.52
N TRP A 50 -3.15 -1.53 17.33
CA TRP A 50 -3.41 -0.42 18.23
C TRP A 50 -3.58 0.93 17.53
N SER A 51 -2.89 1.16 16.39
CA SER A 51 -3.08 2.40 15.63
C SER A 51 -4.47 2.47 14.98
N LEU A 52 -4.96 1.38 14.40
CA LEU A 52 -6.31 1.30 13.84
C LEU A 52 -7.37 1.45 14.93
N MET A 53 -7.24 0.72 16.06
CA MET A 53 -8.17 0.82 17.18
C MET A 53 -8.22 2.23 17.78
N SER A 54 -7.08 2.88 17.96
CA SER A 54 -7.01 4.24 18.53
C SER A 54 -7.65 5.29 17.63
N SER A 55 -7.73 5.03 16.34
CA SER A 55 -8.31 5.93 15.33
C SER A 55 -9.77 5.61 15.01
N GLY A 56 -10.35 4.54 15.57
CA GLY A 56 -11.69 4.06 15.24
C GLY A 56 -11.80 3.44 13.84
N ALA A 57 -10.67 3.12 13.20
CA ALA A 57 -10.62 2.52 11.88
C ALA A 57 -11.03 1.05 11.89
N SER A 58 -11.47 0.54 10.74
CA SER A 58 -11.90 -0.84 10.60
C SER A 58 -10.75 -1.76 10.14
N MET A 59 -10.89 -3.07 10.45
CA MET A 59 -9.88 -4.06 10.12
C MET A 59 -10.55 -5.36 9.66
N GLY A 60 -10.20 -5.83 8.45
CA GLY A 60 -10.52 -7.17 8.01
C GLY A 60 -9.43 -8.15 8.48
N ILE A 61 -9.83 -9.28 9.03
CA ILE A 61 -8.90 -10.35 9.43
C ILE A 61 -8.67 -11.28 8.25
N CYS A 62 -7.42 -11.45 7.85
CA CYS A 62 -7.03 -12.35 6.76
C CYS A 62 -7.28 -13.81 7.15
N ARG A 63 -7.85 -14.59 6.24
CA ARG A 63 -8.12 -16.02 6.43
C ARG A 63 -6.84 -16.87 6.46
N GLY A 64 -5.72 -16.32 5.99
CA GLY A 64 -4.41 -16.96 5.97
C GLY A 64 -3.56 -16.49 4.79
N VAL A 65 -2.26 -16.80 4.85
CA VAL A 65 -1.28 -16.35 3.83
C VAL A 65 -1.67 -16.69 2.38
N PRO A 66 -2.23 -17.87 2.07
CA PRO A 66 -2.67 -18.20 0.71
C PRO A 66 -3.81 -17.32 0.20
N SER A 67 -4.65 -16.79 1.09
CA SER A 67 -5.84 -16.02 0.76
C SER A 67 -5.61 -14.51 0.69
N ILE A 68 -4.40 -14.02 0.97
CA ILE A 68 -4.11 -12.57 1.08
C ILE A 68 -4.62 -11.80 -0.16
N LEU A 69 -4.36 -12.28 -1.37
CA LEU A 69 -4.76 -11.58 -2.59
C LEU A 69 -6.28 -11.52 -2.79
N GLU A 70 -6.98 -12.58 -2.41
CA GLU A 70 -8.45 -12.61 -2.44
C GLU A 70 -9.04 -11.70 -1.37
N ASP A 71 -8.48 -11.77 -0.15
CA ASP A 71 -8.93 -10.96 0.98
C ASP A 71 -8.68 -9.47 0.76
N LEU A 72 -7.58 -9.09 0.09
CA LEU A 72 -7.36 -7.71 -0.36
C LEU A 72 -8.47 -7.20 -1.27
N GLN A 73 -8.98 -8.05 -2.17
CA GLN A 73 -10.08 -7.68 -3.08
C GLN A 73 -11.43 -7.61 -2.36
N LEU A 74 -11.64 -8.41 -1.32
CA LEU A 74 -12.87 -8.39 -0.51
C LEU A 74 -12.88 -7.18 0.44
N VAL A 75 -11.80 -6.98 1.17
CA VAL A 75 -11.68 -5.94 2.20
C VAL A 75 -11.48 -4.56 1.57
N LYS A 76 -10.79 -4.47 0.44
CA LYS A 76 -10.44 -3.23 -0.27
C LYS A 76 -9.80 -2.21 0.67
N PRO A 77 -8.65 -2.54 1.27
CA PRO A 77 -8.04 -1.70 2.30
C PRO A 77 -7.62 -0.34 1.73
N THR A 78 -7.69 0.68 2.58
CA THR A 78 -7.11 2.01 2.33
C THR A 78 -5.68 2.10 2.84
N ASN A 79 -5.39 1.38 3.92
CA ASN A 79 -4.07 1.29 4.55
C ASN A 79 -3.64 -0.18 4.60
N LEU A 80 -2.37 -0.45 4.32
CA LEU A 80 -1.82 -1.80 4.37
C LEU A 80 -0.51 -1.79 5.16
N PHE A 81 -0.50 -2.49 6.28
CA PHE A 81 0.70 -2.75 7.07
C PHE A 81 1.27 -4.12 6.67
N SER A 82 2.50 -4.13 6.21
CA SER A 82 3.07 -5.34 5.63
C SER A 82 4.58 -5.44 5.85
N VAL A 83 5.16 -6.49 5.31
CA VAL A 83 6.60 -6.74 5.32
C VAL A 83 7.16 -6.66 3.90
N PRO A 84 8.47 -6.36 3.73
CA PRO A 84 9.08 -6.22 2.41
C PRO A 84 8.85 -7.42 1.49
N THR A 85 8.78 -8.62 2.05
CA THR A 85 8.56 -9.87 1.31
C THR A 85 7.24 -9.92 0.54
N LEU A 86 6.15 -9.34 1.08
CA LEU A 86 4.89 -9.27 0.36
C LEU A 86 4.98 -8.35 -0.85
N TYR A 87 5.53 -7.15 -0.65
CA TYR A 87 5.70 -6.19 -1.75
C TYR A 87 6.61 -6.75 -2.84
N LYS A 88 7.69 -7.44 -2.44
CA LYS A 88 8.58 -8.12 -3.39
C LYS A 88 7.84 -9.19 -4.21
N ARG A 89 7.04 -10.04 -3.56
CA ARG A 89 6.23 -11.07 -4.26
C ARG A 89 5.28 -10.47 -5.27
N VAL A 90 4.63 -9.36 -4.92
CA VAL A 90 3.73 -8.66 -5.85
C VAL A 90 4.51 -8.04 -7.00
N TYR A 91 5.65 -7.41 -6.72
CA TYR A 91 6.55 -6.88 -7.74
C TYR A 91 7.01 -7.97 -8.72
N ASP A 92 7.54 -9.08 -8.20
CA ASP A 92 7.99 -10.22 -9.00
C ASP A 92 6.83 -10.80 -9.83
N GLY A 93 5.64 -10.92 -9.24
CA GLY A 93 4.43 -11.38 -9.94
C GLY A 93 4.00 -10.48 -11.10
N VAL A 94 4.10 -9.17 -10.94
CA VAL A 94 3.84 -8.20 -12.03
C VAL A 94 4.89 -8.33 -13.13
N HIS A 95 6.17 -8.44 -12.79
CA HIS A 95 7.26 -8.61 -13.77
C HIS A 95 7.14 -9.91 -14.54
N ASN A 96 6.87 -11.04 -13.88
CA ASN A 96 6.63 -12.31 -14.52
C ASN A 96 5.44 -12.26 -15.49
N LEU A 97 4.36 -11.55 -15.11
CA LEU A 97 3.21 -11.33 -15.97
C LEU A 97 3.57 -10.51 -17.22
N ILE A 98 4.44 -9.50 -17.05
CA ILE A 98 4.94 -8.70 -18.18
C ILE A 98 5.73 -9.59 -19.13
N GLU A 99 6.67 -10.37 -18.63
CA GLU A 99 7.55 -11.23 -19.44
C GLU A 99 6.78 -12.33 -20.19
N ALA A 100 5.74 -12.89 -19.56
CA ALA A 100 4.86 -13.86 -20.18
C ALA A 100 3.86 -13.28 -21.22
N SER A 101 3.79 -11.95 -21.34
CA SER A 101 2.83 -11.27 -22.24
C SER A 101 3.40 -11.12 -23.66
N PRO A 102 2.54 -10.98 -24.69
CA PRO A 102 2.98 -10.66 -26.06
C PRO A 102 3.81 -9.36 -26.12
N PRO A 103 4.74 -9.21 -27.08
CA PRO A 103 5.70 -8.10 -27.13
C PRO A 103 5.07 -6.71 -27.09
N LEU A 104 3.93 -6.53 -27.75
CA LEU A 104 3.20 -5.24 -27.73
C LEU A 104 2.68 -4.91 -26.33
N ARG A 105 2.14 -5.91 -25.63
CA ARG A 105 1.62 -5.77 -24.27
C ARG A 105 2.77 -5.52 -23.29
N GLN A 106 3.90 -6.18 -23.45
CA GLN A 106 5.11 -5.92 -22.65
C GLN A 106 5.55 -4.46 -22.76
N LYS A 107 5.64 -3.91 -23.99
CA LYS A 107 6.00 -2.50 -24.22
C LYS A 107 5.03 -1.55 -23.56
N LEU A 108 3.73 -1.84 -23.64
CA LEU A 108 2.69 -1.01 -23.00
C LEU A 108 2.82 -1.02 -21.48
N MET A 109 3.00 -2.19 -20.87
CA MET A 109 3.13 -2.35 -19.42
C MET A 109 4.42 -1.69 -18.90
N LYS A 110 5.55 -1.88 -19.55
CA LYS A 110 6.83 -1.22 -19.21
C LYS A 110 6.71 0.29 -19.34
N SER A 111 6.07 0.79 -20.41
CA SER A 111 5.81 2.23 -20.56
C SER A 111 4.91 2.80 -19.44
N ALA A 112 3.89 2.07 -19.01
CA ALA A 112 3.02 2.48 -17.93
C ALA A 112 3.76 2.58 -16.59
N LEU A 113 4.59 1.60 -16.25
CA LEU A 113 5.39 1.59 -15.02
C LEU A 113 6.39 2.75 -15.02
N ASN A 114 7.16 2.93 -16.10
CA ASN A 114 8.14 4.03 -16.21
C ASN A 114 7.47 5.41 -16.11
N MET A 115 6.28 5.56 -16.70
CA MET A 115 5.54 6.82 -16.59
C MET A 115 4.96 7.03 -15.20
N GLY A 116 4.53 5.97 -14.51
CA GLY A 116 4.08 6.02 -13.12
C GLY A 116 5.20 6.46 -12.18
N GLU A 117 6.39 5.89 -12.34
CA GLU A 117 7.59 6.27 -11.61
C GLU A 117 7.98 7.74 -11.86
N ALA A 118 8.06 8.15 -13.13
CA ALA A 118 8.38 9.53 -13.49
C ALA A 118 7.36 10.54 -12.91
N LYS A 119 6.07 10.18 -12.87
CA LYS A 119 5.04 11.01 -12.25
C LYS A 119 5.27 11.11 -10.73
N ALA A 120 5.49 9.99 -10.05
CA ALA A 120 5.72 9.95 -8.61
C ALA A 120 6.98 10.76 -8.21
N LEU A 121 8.06 10.67 -8.97
CA LEU A 121 9.28 11.47 -8.76
C LEU A 121 9.01 12.97 -8.96
N SER A 122 8.28 13.34 -10.02
CA SER A 122 7.90 14.72 -10.26
C SER A 122 7.02 15.32 -9.15
N GLU A 123 6.08 14.54 -8.60
CA GLU A 123 5.23 14.96 -7.47
C GLU A 123 6.03 15.17 -6.17
N LYS A 124 7.13 14.44 -6.01
CA LYS A 124 8.09 14.62 -4.89
C LYS A 124 9.10 15.75 -5.12
N GLY A 125 9.02 16.46 -6.25
CA GLY A 125 10.00 17.49 -6.62
C GLY A 125 11.36 16.93 -7.06
N ILE A 126 11.44 15.62 -7.34
CA ILE A 126 12.65 14.93 -7.79
C ILE A 126 12.52 14.66 -9.29
N GLY A 127 13.22 15.45 -10.12
CA GLY A 127 13.21 15.25 -11.56
C GLY A 127 12.38 16.27 -12.35
N PRO A 128 12.25 16.10 -13.68
CA PRO A 128 11.59 17.07 -14.55
C PRO A 128 10.08 17.10 -14.32
N SER A 129 9.47 18.28 -14.56
CA SER A 129 8.03 18.44 -14.42
C SER A 129 7.25 17.52 -15.37
N PHE A 130 6.14 16.98 -14.88
CA PHE A 130 5.27 16.08 -15.64
C PHE A 130 4.29 16.91 -16.50
N GLY A 131 4.70 17.26 -17.71
CA GLY A 131 3.95 18.13 -18.62
C GLY A 131 2.59 17.57 -19.07
N THR A 132 1.74 18.43 -19.64
CA THR A 132 0.35 18.14 -19.98
C THR A 132 0.18 16.92 -20.91
N LEU A 133 1.01 16.82 -21.96
CA LEU A 133 0.97 15.66 -22.88
C LEU A 133 1.30 14.35 -22.18
N LYS A 134 2.27 14.36 -21.26
CA LYS A 134 2.59 13.18 -20.43
C LYS A 134 1.45 12.83 -19.49
N LYS A 135 0.71 13.80 -18.95
CA LYS A 135 -0.48 13.56 -18.10
C LYS A 135 -1.59 12.84 -18.87
N ILE A 136 -1.88 13.26 -20.10
CA ILE A 136 -2.90 12.63 -20.96
C ILE A 136 -2.50 11.18 -21.28
N LYS A 137 -1.27 10.98 -21.77
CA LYS A 137 -0.75 9.64 -22.07
C LYS A 137 -0.75 8.74 -20.83
N PHE A 138 -0.33 9.27 -19.69
CA PHE A 138 -0.37 8.57 -18.41
C PHE A 138 -1.79 8.15 -18.04
N GLY A 139 -2.80 9.02 -18.18
CA GLY A 139 -4.20 8.69 -17.86
C GLY A 139 -4.72 7.48 -18.65
N VAL A 140 -4.35 7.37 -19.93
CA VAL A 140 -4.71 6.19 -20.74
C VAL A 140 -4.00 4.93 -20.25
N LEU A 141 -2.69 5.00 -20.03
CA LEU A 141 -1.88 3.88 -19.54
C LEU A 141 -2.28 3.46 -18.12
N ASP A 142 -2.62 4.41 -17.27
CA ASP A 142 -3.10 4.18 -15.92
C ASP A 142 -4.40 3.36 -15.95
N LYS A 143 -5.37 3.78 -16.74
CA LYS A 143 -6.65 3.08 -16.88
C LYS A 143 -6.51 1.68 -17.49
N LEU A 144 -5.62 1.49 -18.44
CA LEU A 144 -5.46 0.22 -19.15
C LEU A 144 -4.58 -0.80 -18.41
N VAL A 145 -3.60 -0.32 -17.64
CA VAL A 145 -2.55 -1.15 -17.01
C VAL A 145 -2.51 -0.99 -15.51
N LEU A 146 -2.23 0.24 -15.01
CA LEU A 146 -1.92 0.44 -13.59
C LEU A 146 -3.14 0.25 -12.69
N SER A 147 -4.34 0.57 -13.17
CA SER A 147 -5.59 0.28 -12.44
C SER A 147 -5.71 -1.22 -12.13
N LYS A 148 -5.39 -2.09 -13.09
CA LYS A 148 -5.46 -3.55 -12.90
C LYS A 148 -4.46 -4.06 -11.86
N ILE A 149 -3.32 -3.38 -11.71
CA ILE A 149 -2.35 -3.67 -10.64
C ILE A 149 -2.92 -3.20 -9.31
N ARG A 150 -3.48 -1.98 -9.24
CA ARG A 150 -4.13 -1.47 -8.01
C ARG A 150 -5.31 -2.32 -7.59
N ASP A 151 -6.10 -2.83 -8.54
CA ASP A 151 -7.25 -3.70 -8.26
C ASP A 151 -6.82 -4.99 -7.54
N ARG A 152 -5.58 -5.47 -7.75
CA ARG A 152 -5.02 -6.60 -6.98
C ARG A 152 -4.90 -6.31 -5.50
N PHE A 153 -4.76 -5.05 -5.12
CA PHE A 153 -4.77 -4.56 -3.74
C PHE A 153 -6.14 -4.06 -3.30
N GLY A 154 -7.20 -4.35 -4.03
CA GLY A 154 -8.56 -3.91 -3.74
C GLY A 154 -8.94 -2.54 -4.29
N GLY A 155 -8.05 -1.85 -5.00
CA GLY A 155 -8.32 -0.59 -5.72
C GLY A 155 -8.36 0.68 -4.87
N ASN A 156 -8.43 0.57 -3.54
CA ASN A 156 -8.60 1.70 -2.62
C ASN A 156 -7.33 2.07 -1.82
N LEU A 157 -6.23 1.36 -2.04
CA LEU A 157 -5.01 1.55 -1.25
C LEU A 157 -4.43 2.96 -1.41
N GLN A 158 -4.30 3.68 -0.30
CA GLN A 158 -3.75 5.04 -0.23
C GLN A 158 -2.37 5.04 0.44
N LEU A 159 -2.20 4.26 1.50
CA LEU A 159 -0.97 4.18 2.26
C LEU A 159 -0.52 2.72 2.40
N ALA A 160 0.75 2.49 2.21
CA ALA A 160 1.39 1.21 2.38
C ALA A 160 2.62 1.37 3.29
N PHE A 161 2.64 0.61 4.37
CA PHE A 161 3.72 0.63 5.36
C PHE A 161 4.51 -0.66 5.27
N SER A 162 5.83 -0.55 5.44
CA SER A 162 6.74 -1.69 5.46
C SER A 162 7.58 -1.64 6.72
N GLY A 163 7.57 -2.70 7.51
CA GLY A 163 8.35 -2.86 8.73
C GLY A 163 9.28 -4.07 8.67
#